data_7d7bd8d3b682b749740a91ebb3acfc32
#
_entry.id   7d7bd8d3b682b749740a91ebb3acfc32
#
_cell.length_a   1.000
_cell.length_b   1.000
_cell.length_c   1.000
_cell.angle_alpha   90.00
_cell.angle_beta   90.00
_cell.angle_gamma   90.00
#
_symmetry.space_group_name_H-M   'P 1'
#
loop_
_entity.id
_entity.type
_entity.pdbx_description
1 polymer ?
#
loop_
_entity_poly.entity_id
_entity_poly.type
_entity_poly.pdbx_seq_one_letter_code
_entity_poly.pdbx_strand_id
1 'polypeptide(L)'
;MIDWVNFIQVGSTQYVAGPGWTVALQGSDLGPVYAKVKFKVSGNVCDPNYKLKDGDAAFLDPGTEIYQVNGHTPTQELAARFNGQIVAYVAKSV
;
A
#
# COMPACT_ATOMS: atom_id res chain seq x y z
N MET A 1 17.97 12.15 3.22
CA MET A 1 16.54 11.96 2.87
C MET A 1 16.35 10.55 2.34
N ILE A 2 15.34 9.86 2.83
CA ILE A 2 15.04 8.51 2.36
C ILE A 2 14.14 8.61 1.14
N ASP A 3 14.51 7.90 0.08
CA ASP A 3 13.71 7.82 -1.14
C ASP A 3 12.78 6.62 -1.06
N TRP A 4 11.58 6.84 -0.52
CA TRP A 4 10.62 5.77 -0.32
C TRP A 4 9.96 5.35 -1.63
N VAL A 5 9.87 4.04 -1.87
CA VAL A 5 8.97 3.52 -2.90
C VAL A 5 7.54 3.59 -2.37
N ASN A 6 6.55 3.59 -3.28
CA ASN A 6 5.15 3.59 -2.86
C ASN A 6 4.79 2.18 -2.39
N PHE A 7 4.66 2.00 -1.09
CA PHE A 7 4.37 0.70 -0.49
C PHE A 7 3.34 0.82 0.62
N ILE A 8 2.79 -0.32 1.00
CA ILE A 8 2.02 -0.49 2.23
C ILE A 8 2.51 -1.75 2.94
N GLN A 9 2.47 -1.72 4.26
CA GLN A 9 2.86 -2.85 5.10
C GLN A 9 1.63 -3.35 5.83
N VAL A 10 1.24 -4.59 5.57
CA VAL A 10 0.12 -5.24 6.26
C VAL A 10 0.65 -6.50 6.90
N GLY A 11 0.58 -6.56 8.22
CA GLY A 11 1.22 -7.64 8.95
C GLY A 11 2.72 -7.62 8.71
N SER A 12 3.27 -8.76 8.34
CA SER A 12 4.70 -8.88 8.01
C SER A 12 4.97 -8.82 6.49
N THR A 13 3.95 -8.51 5.68
CA THR A 13 4.08 -8.47 4.23
C THR A 13 4.12 -7.04 3.73
N GLN A 14 5.11 -6.74 2.88
CA GLN A 14 5.20 -5.48 2.19
C GLN A 14 4.57 -5.62 0.81
N TYR A 15 3.67 -4.69 0.48
CA TYR A 15 3.03 -4.62 -0.84
C TYR A 15 3.53 -3.35 -1.53
N VAL A 16 3.94 -3.47 -2.79
CA VAL A 16 4.57 -2.36 -3.53
C VAL A 16 3.73 -2.04 -4.76
N ALA A 17 3.55 -0.75 -5.04
CA ALA A 17 2.88 -0.32 -6.25
C ALA A 17 3.70 -0.74 -7.47
N GLY A 18 3.02 -1.26 -8.49
CA GLY A 18 3.68 -1.73 -9.69
C GLY A 18 4.39 -0.62 -10.46
N PRO A 19 5.20 -0.99 -11.47
CA PRO A 19 5.96 -0.02 -12.24
C PRO A 19 5.06 1.05 -12.85
N GLY A 20 5.42 2.31 -12.63
CA GLY A 20 4.69 3.44 -13.18
C GLY A 20 3.40 3.77 -12.46
N TRP A 21 2.97 3.00 -11.49
CA TRP A 21 1.73 3.19 -10.70
C TRP A 21 0.50 3.35 -11.58
N THR A 22 0.56 2.83 -12.81
CA THR A 22 -0.37 3.20 -13.87
C THR A 22 -1.46 2.16 -14.12
N VAL A 23 -1.46 1.06 -13.39
CA VAL A 23 -2.56 0.13 -13.50
C VAL A 23 -3.72 0.71 -12.71
N ALA A 24 -4.51 1.52 -13.42
CA ALA A 24 -5.70 2.11 -12.82
C ALA A 24 -6.74 1.02 -12.67
N LEU A 25 -6.95 0.58 -11.44
CA LEU A 25 -8.08 -0.27 -11.13
C LEU A 25 -9.35 0.57 -11.12
N GLN A 26 -10.47 -0.06 -11.44
CA GLN A 26 -11.77 0.59 -11.35
C GLN A 26 -12.40 0.28 -10.00
N GLY A 27 -13.37 1.09 -9.60
CA GLY A 27 -14.08 0.85 -8.36
C GLY A 27 -14.70 -0.55 -8.30
N SER A 28 -15.13 -1.09 -9.44
CA SER A 28 -15.71 -2.44 -9.51
C SER A 28 -14.69 -3.54 -9.27
N ASP A 29 -13.39 -3.23 -9.33
CA ASP A 29 -12.35 -4.21 -9.05
C ASP A 29 -12.07 -4.34 -7.54
N LEU A 30 -12.62 -3.44 -6.75
CA LEU A 30 -12.38 -3.43 -5.30
C LEU A 30 -13.31 -4.38 -4.58
N GLY A 31 -12.72 -5.23 -3.73
CA GLY A 31 -13.46 -6.06 -2.80
C GLY A 31 -13.64 -5.34 -1.47
N PRO A 32 -13.90 -6.09 -0.40
CA PRO A 32 -14.10 -5.47 0.92
C PRO A 32 -12.81 -4.85 1.46
N VAL A 33 -12.99 -3.95 2.42
CA VAL A 33 -11.84 -3.36 3.14
C VAL A 33 -11.11 -4.47 3.88
N TYR A 34 -9.78 -4.50 3.70
CA TYR A 34 -8.93 -5.51 4.32
C TYR A 34 -8.18 -4.95 5.53
N ALA A 35 -7.74 -3.69 5.44
CA ALA A 35 -6.97 -3.05 6.49
C ALA A 35 -7.05 -1.53 6.32
N LYS A 36 -6.44 -0.79 7.23
CA LYS A 36 -6.32 0.66 7.15
C LYS A 36 -4.89 1.07 7.41
N VAL A 37 -4.44 2.14 6.75
CA VAL A 37 -3.15 2.74 7.02
C VAL A 37 -3.18 3.35 8.41
N LYS A 38 -2.13 3.08 9.19
CA LYS A 38 -2.00 3.61 10.56
C LYS A 38 -0.96 4.72 10.63
N PHE A 39 0.05 4.70 9.76
CA PHE A 39 1.16 5.65 9.83
C PHE A 39 1.75 5.87 8.45
N LYS A 40 2.02 7.13 8.10
CA LYS A 40 2.69 7.50 6.86
C LYS A 40 4.16 7.75 7.15
N VAL A 41 5.05 7.00 6.50
CA VAL A 41 6.49 7.11 6.78
C VAL A 41 7.16 8.27 6.04
N SER A 42 6.70 8.59 4.84
CA SER A 42 7.27 9.69 4.07
C SER A 42 7.04 11.02 4.80
N GLY A 43 8.10 11.78 5.01
CA GLY A 43 8.01 13.03 5.75
C GLY A 43 8.03 12.87 7.26
N ASN A 44 7.92 11.65 7.79
CA ASN A 44 7.89 11.38 9.22
C ASN A 44 9.06 10.54 9.70
N VAL A 45 9.70 9.80 8.79
CA VAL A 45 10.80 8.91 9.13
C VAL A 45 12.00 9.26 8.27
N CYS A 46 13.11 9.58 8.94
CA CYS A 46 14.37 9.88 8.28
C CYS A 46 15.46 8.86 8.65
N ASP A 47 15.16 7.90 9.50
CA ASP A 47 16.11 6.90 9.96
C ASP A 47 16.21 5.76 8.95
N PRO A 48 17.39 5.55 8.30
CA PRO A 48 17.53 4.46 7.34
C PRO A 48 17.41 3.07 7.97
N ASN A 49 17.49 2.98 9.29
CA ASN A 49 17.34 1.72 10.01
C ASN A 49 15.91 1.49 10.51
N TYR A 50 14.98 2.34 10.12
CA TYR A 50 13.57 2.20 10.51
C TYR A 50 13.01 0.86 10.02
N LYS A 51 12.38 0.13 10.91
CA LYS A 51 11.75 -1.14 10.57
C LYS A 51 10.26 -0.95 10.36
N LEU A 52 9.76 -1.42 9.23
CA LEU A 52 8.37 -1.27 8.88
C LEU A 52 7.48 -2.07 9.83
N LYS A 53 6.32 -1.51 10.13
CA LYS A 53 5.34 -2.11 11.03
C LYS A 53 4.01 -2.26 10.32
N ASP A 54 3.17 -3.13 10.84
CA ASP A 54 1.81 -3.28 10.33
C ASP A 54 1.10 -1.94 10.31
N GLY A 55 0.54 -1.61 9.15
CA GLY A 55 -0.17 -0.35 8.95
C GLY A 55 0.68 0.78 8.41
N ASP A 56 1.98 0.59 8.24
CA ASP A 56 2.84 1.61 7.64
C ASP A 56 2.57 1.71 6.14
N ALA A 57 2.66 2.93 5.62
CA ALA A 57 2.59 3.18 4.18
C ALA A 57 3.55 4.31 3.84
N ALA A 58 4.08 4.29 2.60
CA ALA A 58 5.02 5.32 2.19
C ALA A 58 4.32 6.67 2.05
N PHE A 59 3.26 6.73 1.25
CA PHE A 59 2.64 7.99 0.88
C PHE A 59 1.16 8.11 1.26
N LEU A 60 0.52 7.03 1.64
CA LEU A 60 -0.88 7.05 2.01
C LEU A 60 -1.06 7.61 3.42
N ASP A 61 -2.07 8.45 3.57
CA ASP A 61 -2.35 9.06 4.87
C ASP A 61 -2.95 8.05 5.85
N PRO A 62 -2.73 8.23 7.16
CA PRO A 62 -3.41 7.40 8.15
C PRO A 62 -4.92 7.46 7.98
N GLY A 63 -5.56 6.31 8.12
CA GLY A 63 -7.01 6.19 7.92
C GLY A 63 -7.40 5.78 6.52
N THR A 64 -6.47 5.80 5.56
CA THR A 64 -6.75 5.34 4.19
C THR A 64 -7.11 3.86 4.22
N GLU A 65 -8.24 3.53 3.59
CA GLU A 65 -8.70 2.14 3.53
C GLU A 65 -7.94 1.36 2.48
N ILE A 66 -7.56 0.14 2.85
CA ILE A 66 -6.86 -0.79 1.97
C ILE A 66 -7.85 -1.88 1.61
N TYR A 67 -8.08 -2.09 0.30
CA TYR A 67 -9.12 -2.99 -0.20
C TYR A 67 -8.52 -4.26 -0.76
N GLN A 68 -9.26 -5.35 -0.66
CA GLN A 68 -8.95 -6.55 -1.44
C GLN A 68 -9.27 -6.27 -2.91
N VAL A 69 -8.61 -7.01 -3.80
CA VAL A 69 -8.84 -6.89 -5.24
C VAL A 69 -9.58 -8.13 -5.71
N ASN A 70 -10.71 -7.94 -6.40
CA ASN A 70 -11.49 -9.06 -6.91
C ASN A 70 -10.64 -9.89 -7.88
N GLY A 71 -10.69 -11.21 -7.72
CA GLY A 71 -9.91 -12.12 -8.54
C GLY A 71 -8.49 -12.39 -8.03
N HIS A 72 -8.09 -11.73 -6.94
CA HIS A 72 -6.77 -11.93 -6.32
C HIS A 72 -6.94 -12.21 -4.84
N THR A 73 -5.98 -12.95 -4.27
CA THR A 73 -5.98 -13.17 -2.82
C THR A 73 -5.38 -11.94 -2.14
N PRO A 74 -5.86 -11.59 -0.92
CA PRO A 74 -5.32 -10.42 -0.22
C PRO A 74 -3.85 -10.59 0.19
N THR A 75 -3.33 -11.81 0.20
CA THR A 75 -1.91 -12.04 0.46
C THR A 75 -1.04 -11.79 -0.77
N GLN A 76 -1.65 -11.58 -1.94
CA GLN A 76 -0.93 -11.34 -3.18
C GLN A 76 -1.08 -9.90 -3.66
N GLU A 77 -2.27 -9.34 -3.58
CA GLU A 77 -2.53 -8.01 -4.11
C GLU A 77 -3.59 -7.29 -3.29
N LEU A 78 -3.33 -6.02 -3.03
CA LEU A 78 -4.26 -5.13 -2.36
C LEU A 78 -4.37 -3.85 -3.18
N ALA A 79 -5.30 -2.98 -2.83
CA ALA A 79 -5.50 -1.72 -3.54
C ALA A 79 -5.85 -0.61 -2.56
N ALA A 80 -5.50 0.62 -2.92
CA ALA A 80 -5.86 1.79 -2.15
C ALA A 80 -5.99 2.99 -3.08
N ARG A 81 -6.68 4.03 -2.62
CA ARG A 81 -6.82 5.27 -3.38
C ARG A 81 -5.63 6.17 -3.08
N PHE A 82 -4.98 6.64 -4.13
CA PHE A 82 -3.85 7.56 -4.01
C PHE A 82 -3.94 8.61 -5.10
N ASN A 83 -3.96 9.88 -4.72
CA ASN A 83 -4.07 11.02 -5.66
C ASN A 83 -5.26 10.88 -6.61
N GLY A 84 -6.41 10.44 -6.11
CA GLY A 84 -7.62 10.31 -6.91
C GLY A 84 -7.66 9.09 -7.81
N GLN A 85 -6.65 8.23 -7.72
CA GLN A 85 -6.58 7.01 -8.52
C GLN A 85 -6.60 5.79 -7.60
N ILE A 86 -7.05 4.66 -8.13
CA ILE A 86 -6.99 3.39 -7.42
C ILE A 86 -5.74 2.68 -7.87
N VAL A 87 -4.81 2.46 -6.94
CA VAL A 87 -3.50 1.89 -7.22
C VAL A 87 -3.43 0.48 -6.68
N ALA A 88 -2.91 -0.45 -7.50
CA ALA A 88 -2.68 -1.82 -7.09
C ALA A 88 -1.32 -1.94 -6.41
N TYR A 89 -1.30 -2.62 -5.26
CA TYR A 89 -0.10 -2.90 -4.49
C TYR A 89 0.10 -4.42 -4.45
N VAL A 90 1.19 -4.89 -4.98
CA VAL A 90 1.48 -6.31 -5.13
C VAL A 90 2.46 -6.75 -4.05
N ALA A 91 2.19 -7.90 -3.44
CA ALA A 91 3.05 -8.44 -2.40
C ALA A 91 4.46 -8.63 -2.93
N LYS A 92 5.44 -8.13 -2.18
CA LYS A 92 6.83 -8.26 -2.55
C LYS A 92 7.28 -9.68 -2.25
N SER A 93 7.80 -10.37 -3.26
CA SER A 93 8.38 -11.69 -3.07
C SER A 93 9.65 -11.61 -2.23
N VAL A 94 9.80 -12.56 -1.35
CA VAL A 94 11.00 -12.66 -0.52
C VAL A 94 11.96 -13.64 -1.17
#